data_c8915cd4879c588b8405693e966bef14
#
_entry.id   c8915cd4879c588b8405693e966bef14
#
_cell.length_a   1.000
_cell.length_b   1.000
_cell.length_c   1.000
_cell.angle_alpha   90.00
_cell.angle_beta   90.00
_cell.angle_gamma   90.00
#
_symmetry.space_group_name_H-M   'P 1'
#
loop_
_entity.id
_entity.type
_entity.pdbx_description
1 polymer ?
#
loop_
_entity_poly.entity_id
_entity_poly.type
_entity_poly.pdbx_seq_one_letter_code
_entity_poly.pdbx_strand_id
1 'polypeptide(L)'
;GMRLAARRPDLIKKLILLETTADPEPQENIGKYKTLNAIVKYIGFFPVVGSVLKIMFGQKFLNDSNRVEEKKYWTQQLKSNNRKGITKAVDGVIYRKGVADEIHKITCPTLIMVGDQDVATVPDKARKIHSLIPNSKLIVFAGGGHTSSVEEPGIYNAEIEKFIK
;
A
#
# COMPACT_ATOMS: atom_id res chain seq x y z
N GLY A 1 -6.70 10.00 2.71
CA GLY A 1 -7.64 10.12 1.59
C GLY A 1 -9.04 9.68 1.99
N MET A 2 -9.20 8.47 2.50
CA MET A 2 -10.50 7.96 2.99
C MET A 2 -11.13 8.85 4.05
N ARG A 3 -10.34 9.28 5.06
CA ARG A 3 -10.84 10.20 6.11
C ARG A 3 -11.31 11.52 5.55
N LEU A 4 -10.54 12.10 4.63
CA LEU A 4 -10.91 13.37 4.01
C LEU A 4 -12.19 13.22 3.18
N ALA A 5 -12.26 12.20 2.33
CA ALA A 5 -13.44 11.95 1.51
C ALA A 5 -14.71 11.68 2.32
N ALA A 6 -14.59 10.97 3.47
CA ALA A 6 -15.73 10.72 4.36
C ALA A 6 -16.20 11.96 5.15
N ARG A 7 -15.26 12.84 5.55
CA ARG A 7 -15.55 13.98 6.44
C ARG A 7 -15.76 15.30 5.71
N ARG A 8 -15.16 15.43 4.52
CA ARG A 8 -15.24 16.62 3.67
C ARG A 8 -15.48 16.20 2.20
N PRO A 9 -16.64 15.58 1.92
CA PRO A 9 -17.01 15.15 0.57
C PRO A 9 -17.07 16.32 -0.44
N ASP A 10 -17.29 17.54 0.04
CA ASP A 10 -17.28 18.77 -0.74
C ASP A 10 -15.92 19.07 -1.41
N LEU A 11 -14.82 18.54 -0.87
CA LEU A 11 -13.46 18.75 -1.37
C LEU A 11 -12.98 17.68 -2.35
N ILE A 12 -13.65 16.54 -2.43
CA ILE A 12 -13.15 15.36 -3.16
C ILE A 12 -14.06 15.04 -4.36
N LYS A 13 -13.54 15.22 -5.56
CA LYS A 13 -14.26 14.89 -6.80
C LYS A 13 -14.17 13.41 -7.16
N LYS A 14 -12.99 12.81 -6.99
CA LYS A 14 -12.71 11.40 -7.25
C LYS A 14 -11.67 10.90 -6.23
N LEU A 15 -11.76 9.64 -5.81
CA LEU A 15 -10.81 9.01 -4.86
C LEU A 15 -10.16 7.80 -5.52
N ILE A 16 -8.84 7.68 -5.40
CA ILE A 16 -8.10 6.50 -5.82
C ILE A 16 -7.38 5.92 -4.59
N LEU A 17 -7.60 4.64 -4.34
CA LEU A 17 -7.06 3.90 -3.21
C LEU A 17 -6.20 2.76 -3.75
N LEU A 18 -4.89 2.83 -3.51
CA LEU A 18 -3.91 1.86 -3.96
C LEU A 18 -3.34 1.12 -2.75
N GLU A 19 -3.33 -0.22 -2.81
CA GLU A 19 -2.70 -1.10 -1.81
C GLU A 19 -2.90 -0.60 -0.37
N THR A 20 -4.16 -0.48 0.07
CA THR A 20 -4.48 0.15 1.37
C THR A 20 -5.54 -0.61 2.15
N THR A 21 -5.75 -0.19 3.39
CA THR A 21 -6.77 -0.75 4.28
C THR A 21 -7.49 0.35 5.07
N ALA A 22 -8.76 0.11 5.39
CA ALA A 22 -9.55 0.95 6.29
C ALA A 22 -9.43 0.53 7.77
N ASP A 23 -8.80 -0.61 8.04
CA ASP A 23 -8.65 -1.15 9.38
C ASP A 23 -7.39 -0.62 10.11
N PRO A 24 -7.34 -0.70 11.45
CA PRO A 24 -6.09 -0.56 12.17
C PRO A 24 -5.12 -1.70 11.79
N GLU A 25 -3.85 -1.57 12.15
CA GLU A 25 -2.90 -2.65 11.94
C GLU A 25 -3.26 -3.88 12.78
N PRO A 26 -3.31 -5.10 12.19
CA PRO A 26 -3.55 -6.33 12.93
C PRO A 26 -2.54 -6.54 14.04
N GLN A 27 -3.00 -6.98 15.22
CA GLN A 27 -2.15 -7.13 16.42
C GLN A 27 -0.98 -8.09 16.18
N GLU A 28 -1.19 -9.14 15.39
CA GLU A 28 -0.17 -10.12 15.01
C GLU A 28 1.01 -9.52 14.24
N ASN A 29 0.79 -8.43 13.50
CA ASN A 29 1.83 -7.75 12.72
C ASN A 29 2.64 -6.75 13.54
N ILE A 30 2.05 -6.20 14.61
CA ILE A 30 2.64 -5.10 15.38
C ILE A 30 4.01 -5.46 15.93
N GLY A 31 4.17 -6.65 16.49
CA GLY A 31 5.45 -7.13 17.03
C GLY A 31 6.54 -7.15 15.96
N LYS A 32 6.25 -7.76 14.81
CA LYS A 32 7.17 -7.82 13.66
C LYS A 32 7.58 -6.43 13.17
N TYR A 33 6.61 -5.53 12.99
CA TYR A 33 6.90 -4.19 12.49
C TYR A 33 7.69 -3.34 13.49
N LYS A 34 7.41 -3.46 14.79
CA LYS A 34 8.21 -2.81 15.85
C LYS A 34 9.66 -3.29 15.82
N THR A 35 9.89 -4.58 15.68
CA THR A 35 11.24 -5.16 15.60
C THR A 35 11.98 -4.65 14.38
N LEU A 36 11.38 -4.74 13.18
CA LEU A 36 11.97 -4.22 11.95
C LEU A 36 12.26 -2.71 12.06
N ASN A 37 11.34 -1.95 12.63
CA ASN A 37 11.49 -0.51 12.83
C ASN A 37 12.64 -0.17 13.79
N ALA A 38 12.78 -0.91 14.88
CA ALA A 38 13.88 -0.74 15.82
C ALA A 38 15.24 -1.06 15.17
N ILE A 39 15.32 -2.13 14.36
CA ILE A 39 16.54 -2.47 13.64
C ILE A 39 16.91 -1.34 12.67
N VAL A 40 15.95 -0.84 11.87
CA VAL A 40 16.20 0.30 10.98
C VAL A 40 16.66 1.53 11.76
N LYS A 41 16.02 1.83 12.89
CA LYS A 41 16.30 3.00 13.71
C LYS A 41 17.73 2.99 14.26
N TYR A 42 18.20 1.88 14.78
CA TYR A 42 19.48 1.80 15.51
C TYR A 42 20.63 1.25 14.67
N ILE A 43 20.38 0.30 13.79
CA ILE A 43 21.39 -0.39 12.99
C ILE A 43 21.38 0.11 11.53
N GLY A 44 20.19 0.27 10.94
CA GLY A 44 19.98 0.70 9.54
C GLY A 44 19.25 -0.34 8.72
N PHE A 45 19.13 -0.08 7.40
CA PHE A 45 18.36 -0.92 6.49
C PHE A 45 19.02 -2.24 6.13
N PHE A 46 20.36 -2.32 6.18
CA PHE A 46 21.10 -3.48 5.65
C PHE A 46 20.59 -4.83 6.16
N PRO A 47 20.35 -5.05 7.47
CA PRO A 47 19.92 -6.34 7.97
C PRO A 47 18.49 -6.73 7.59
N VAL A 48 17.64 -5.75 7.25
CA VAL A 48 16.20 -5.95 7.04
C VAL A 48 15.73 -5.77 5.59
N VAL A 49 16.61 -5.31 4.72
CA VAL A 49 16.22 -4.96 3.35
C VAL A 49 15.56 -6.13 2.60
N GLY A 50 16.06 -7.34 2.76
CA GLY A 50 15.47 -8.53 2.13
C GLY A 50 14.04 -8.82 2.64
N SER A 51 13.79 -8.62 3.93
CA SER A 51 12.45 -8.78 4.52
C SER A 51 11.50 -7.69 4.05
N VAL A 52 11.99 -6.46 3.93
CA VAL A 52 11.20 -5.32 3.44
C VAL A 52 10.85 -5.51 1.96
N LEU A 53 11.79 -5.96 1.13
CA LEU A 53 11.52 -6.26 -0.29
C LEU A 53 10.40 -7.30 -0.46
N LYS A 54 10.40 -8.35 0.36
CA LYS A 54 9.34 -9.38 0.34
C LYS A 54 7.96 -8.88 0.82
N ILE A 55 7.93 -7.81 1.59
CA ILE A 55 6.68 -7.15 2.00
C ILE A 55 6.18 -6.22 0.88
N MET A 56 7.10 -5.52 0.23
CA MET A 56 6.78 -4.48 -0.76
C MET A 56 6.46 -5.04 -2.14
N PHE A 57 7.16 -6.08 -2.59
CA PHE A 57 7.07 -6.57 -3.97
C PHE A 57 6.48 -7.98 -4.06
N GLY A 58 5.72 -8.23 -5.11
CA GLY A 58 5.17 -9.54 -5.44
C GLY A 58 6.24 -10.54 -5.89
N GLN A 59 5.95 -11.84 -5.75
CA GLN A 59 6.87 -12.90 -6.13
C GLN A 59 7.16 -12.89 -7.64
N LYS A 60 6.19 -12.51 -8.47
CA LYS A 60 6.40 -12.33 -9.91
C LYS A 60 7.55 -11.34 -10.18
N PHE A 61 7.51 -10.16 -9.55
CA PHE A 61 8.57 -9.16 -9.69
C PHE A 61 9.90 -9.63 -9.09
N LEU A 62 9.89 -10.21 -7.89
CA LEU A 62 11.11 -10.60 -7.18
C LEU A 62 11.88 -11.73 -7.91
N ASN A 63 11.16 -12.62 -8.58
CA ASN A 63 11.77 -13.79 -9.25
C ASN A 63 12.04 -13.55 -10.75
N ASP A 64 11.64 -12.41 -11.33
CA ASP A 64 11.88 -12.12 -12.74
C ASP A 64 13.36 -11.81 -13.00
N SER A 65 14.03 -12.67 -13.75
CA SER A 65 15.42 -12.51 -14.13
C SER A 65 15.69 -11.32 -15.06
N ASN A 66 14.67 -10.85 -15.78
CA ASN A 66 14.81 -9.71 -16.69
C ASN A 66 14.75 -8.36 -15.95
N ARG A 67 14.30 -8.35 -14.69
CA ARG A 67 14.11 -7.12 -13.89
C ARG A 67 15.20 -6.93 -12.81
N VAL A 68 16.38 -7.50 -13.00
CA VAL A 68 17.47 -7.44 -12.01
C VAL A 68 17.89 -5.99 -11.71
N GLU A 69 18.01 -5.15 -12.74
CA GLU A 69 18.42 -3.75 -12.57
C GLU A 69 17.35 -2.92 -11.86
N GLU A 70 16.05 -3.15 -12.14
CA GLU A 70 14.97 -2.52 -11.40
C GLU A 70 14.97 -2.92 -9.92
N LYS A 71 15.20 -4.22 -9.63
CA LYS A 71 15.32 -4.70 -8.24
C LYS A 71 16.49 -4.05 -7.50
N LYS A 72 17.64 -3.88 -8.17
CA LYS A 72 18.79 -3.15 -7.62
C LYS A 72 18.41 -1.69 -7.34
N TYR A 73 17.78 -1.02 -8.31
CA TYR A 73 17.34 0.37 -8.17
C TYR A 73 16.43 0.53 -6.96
N TRP A 74 15.36 -0.25 -6.85
CA TRP A 74 14.42 -0.14 -5.73
C TRP A 74 15.02 -0.54 -4.38
N THR A 75 15.95 -1.51 -4.39
CA THR A 75 16.75 -1.86 -3.20
C THR A 75 17.58 -0.66 -2.74
N GLN A 76 18.19 0.06 -3.67
CA GLN A 76 18.96 1.27 -3.36
C GLN A 76 18.05 2.40 -2.88
N GLN A 77 16.89 2.60 -3.49
CA GLN A 77 15.91 3.59 -3.03
C GLN A 77 15.47 3.31 -1.58
N LEU A 78 15.18 2.06 -1.23
CA LEU A 78 14.86 1.67 0.15
C LEU A 78 15.99 2.03 1.11
N LYS A 79 17.24 1.71 0.76
CA LYS A 79 18.43 1.99 1.59
C LYS A 79 18.72 3.49 1.75
N SER A 80 18.38 4.30 0.76
CA SER A 80 18.62 5.75 0.75
C SER A 80 17.61 6.55 1.58
N ASN A 81 16.52 5.91 2.03
CA ASN A 81 15.53 6.59 2.85
C ASN A 81 16.13 7.20 4.12
N ASN A 82 15.63 8.39 4.47
CA ASN A 82 15.97 8.99 5.75
C ASN A 82 15.48 8.11 6.91
N ARG A 83 16.42 7.63 7.70
CA ARG A 83 16.17 6.69 8.82
C ARG A 83 15.10 7.19 9.79
N LYS A 84 15.21 8.45 10.19
CA LYS A 84 14.26 9.08 11.12
C LYS A 84 12.87 9.25 10.49
N GLY A 85 12.83 9.60 9.21
CA GLY A 85 11.57 9.77 8.47
C GLY A 85 10.82 8.45 8.32
N ILE A 86 11.51 7.41 7.82
CA ILE A 86 10.87 6.11 7.57
C ILE A 86 10.42 5.42 8.87
N THR A 87 11.19 5.51 9.96
CA THR A 87 10.79 4.92 11.25
C THR A 87 9.54 5.59 11.82
N LYS A 88 9.40 6.90 11.67
CA LYS A 88 8.16 7.61 12.02
C LYS A 88 6.97 7.22 11.14
N ALA A 89 7.20 7.01 9.84
CA ALA A 89 6.16 6.53 8.93
C ALA A 89 5.67 5.13 9.33
N VAL A 90 6.58 4.21 9.68
CA VAL A 90 6.24 2.87 10.18
C VAL A 90 5.49 2.94 11.51
N ASP A 91 5.86 3.83 12.43
CA ASP A 91 5.09 4.08 13.65
C ASP A 91 3.66 4.56 13.31
N GLY A 92 3.52 5.41 12.30
CA GLY A 92 2.21 5.83 11.78
C GLY A 92 1.36 4.67 11.27
N VAL A 93 1.97 3.65 10.66
CA VAL A 93 1.27 2.41 10.25
C VAL A 93 0.88 1.59 11.48
N ILE A 94 1.80 1.35 12.41
CA ILE A 94 1.60 0.54 13.61
C ILE A 94 0.46 1.07 14.49
N TYR A 95 0.41 2.40 14.66
CA TYR A 95 -0.53 3.06 15.58
C TYR A 95 -1.74 3.71 14.87
N ARG A 96 -1.93 3.44 13.57
CA ARG A 96 -3.07 4.01 12.83
C ARG A 96 -4.39 3.56 13.44
N LYS A 97 -5.32 4.47 13.56
CA LYS A 97 -6.72 4.16 13.88
C LYS A 97 -7.45 3.74 12.60
N GLY A 98 -8.34 2.79 12.69
CA GLY A 98 -9.22 2.41 11.60
C GLY A 98 -10.14 3.57 11.16
N VAL A 99 -10.75 3.41 9.99
CA VAL A 99 -11.71 4.35 9.39
C VAL A 99 -12.89 3.61 8.73
N ALA A 100 -12.97 2.30 8.93
CA ALA A 100 -13.99 1.44 8.32
C ALA A 100 -15.42 1.84 8.71
N ASP A 101 -15.61 2.40 9.90
CA ASP A 101 -16.88 2.87 10.44
C ASP A 101 -17.42 4.14 9.77
N GLU A 102 -16.59 4.88 9.06
CA GLU A 102 -17.00 6.15 8.45
C GLU A 102 -16.92 6.17 6.91
N ILE A 103 -16.25 5.19 6.26
CA ILE A 103 -16.05 5.22 4.79
C ILE A 103 -17.31 4.98 3.98
N HIS A 104 -18.40 4.48 4.58
CA HIS A 104 -19.71 4.40 3.94
C HIS A 104 -20.28 5.80 3.60
N LYS A 105 -19.75 6.86 4.19
CA LYS A 105 -20.11 8.26 3.90
C LYS A 105 -19.43 8.81 2.65
N ILE A 106 -18.51 8.07 2.04
CA ILE A 106 -17.83 8.48 0.80
C ILE A 106 -18.81 8.36 -0.36
N THR A 107 -19.14 9.50 -0.97
CA THR A 107 -20.10 9.60 -2.07
C THR A 107 -19.44 9.77 -3.43
N CYS A 108 -18.20 10.26 -3.48
CA CYS A 108 -17.49 10.45 -4.73
C CYS A 108 -17.13 9.12 -5.41
N PRO A 109 -17.03 9.08 -6.76
CA PRO A 109 -16.49 7.92 -7.46
C PRO A 109 -15.14 7.50 -6.87
N THR A 110 -14.99 6.20 -6.58
CA THR A 110 -13.79 5.66 -5.92
C THR A 110 -13.24 4.48 -6.71
N LEU A 111 -11.96 4.55 -7.09
CA LEU A 111 -11.21 3.45 -7.68
C LEU A 111 -10.33 2.81 -6.60
N ILE A 112 -10.47 1.49 -6.43
CA ILE A 112 -9.69 0.70 -5.48
C ILE A 112 -8.86 -0.29 -6.29
N MET A 113 -7.54 -0.32 -6.08
CA MET A 113 -6.62 -1.16 -6.82
C MET A 113 -5.68 -1.88 -5.85
N VAL A 114 -5.47 -3.19 -6.07
CA VAL A 114 -4.60 -4.02 -5.23
C VAL A 114 -4.00 -5.17 -6.03
N GLY A 115 -2.74 -5.51 -5.75
CA GLY A 115 -2.11 -6.72 -6.27
C GLY A 115 -2.58 -7.98 -5.54
N ASP A 116 -2.72 -9.10 -6.25
CA ASP A 116 -3.15 -10.38 -5.65
C ASP A 116 -2.06 -11.03 -4.77
N GLN A 117 -0.80 -10.57 -4.90
CA GLN A 117 0.34 -10.99 -4.09
C GLN A 117 0.71 -9.97 -2.99
N ASP A 118 -0.14 -8.97 -2.74
CA ASP A 118 0.08 -8.02 -1.65
C ASP A 118 -0.09 -8.72 -0.29
N VAL A 119 1.01 -8.83 0.44
CA VAL A 119 1.06 -9.45 1.78
C VAL A 119 0.94 -8.43 2.92
N ALA A 120 1.07 -7.15 2.63
CA ALA A 120 0.93 -6.07 3.61
C ALA A 120 -0.54 -5.64 3.77
N THR A 121 -1.23 -5.45 2.64
CA THR A 121 -2.66 -5.14 2.60
C THR A 121 -3.36 -6.12 1.64
N VAL A 122 -3.49 -7.36 2.10
CA VAL A 122 -4.05 -8.46 1.31
C VAL A 122 -5.37 -8.08 0.60
N PRO A 123 -5.69 -8.67 -0.58
CA PRO A 123 -6.85 -8.31 -1.38
C PRO A 123 -8.18 -8.23 -0.62
N ASP A 124 -8.35 -9.02 0.43
CA ASP A 124 -9.56 -8.97 1.26
C ASP A 124 -9.77 -7.63 1.98
N LYS A 125 -8.69 -6.90 2.27
CA LYS A 125 -8.79 -5.53 2.81
C LYS A 125 -9.39 -4.57 1.77
N ALA A 126 -8.98 -4.71 0.50
CA ALA A 126 -9.54 -3.94 -0.61
C ALA A 126 -11.01 -4.34 -0.89
N ARG A 127 -11.34 -5.64 -0.85
CA ARG A 127 -12.73 -6.13 -0.96
C ARG A 127 -13.63 -5.55 0.14
N LYS A 128 -13.13 -5.49 1.38
CA LYS A 128 -13.84 -4.86 2.49
C LYS A 128 -14.09 -3.37 2.23
N ILE A 129 -13.08 -2.62 1.77
CA ILE A 129 -13.27 -1.21 1.41
C ILE A 129 -14.34 -1.07 0.31
N HIS A 130 -14.26 -1.91 -0.72
CA HIS A 130 -15.23 -1.92 -1.82
C HIS A 130 -16.66 -2.19 -1.35
N SER A 131 -16.85 -3.13 -0.43
CA SER A 131 -18.18 -3.42 0.14
C SER A 131 -18.77 -2.28 0.98
N LEU A 132 -17.93 -1.39 1.50
CA LEU A 132 -18.33 -0.28 2.37
C LEU A 132 -18.52 1.04 1.60
N ILE A 133 -17.92 1.22 0.43
CA ILE A 133 -18.05 2.44 -0.38
C ILE A 133 -19.00 2.18 -1.56
N PRO A 134 -20.23 2.71 -1.55
CA PRO A 134 -21.26 2.37 -2.54
C PRO A 134 -20.86 2.68 -4.00
N ASN A 135 -20.18 3.82 -4.22
CA ASN A 135 -19.77 4.25 -5.55
C ASN A 135 -18.28 3.92 -5.81
N SER A 136 -17.92 2.63 -5.67
CA SER A 136 -16.55 2.20 -5.87
C SER A 136 -16.41 1.11 -6.94
N LYS A 137 -15.24 1.08 -7.58
CA LYS A 137 -14.79 0.01 -8.49
C LYS A 137 -13.54 -0.62 -7.89
N LEU A 138 -13.50 -1.95 -7.78
CA LEU A 138 -12.33 -2.70 -7.33
C LEU A 138 -11.64 -3.37 -8.53
N ILE A 139 -10.32 -3.26 -8.59
CA ILE A 139 -9.47 -3.99 -9.54
C ILE A 139 -8.40 -4.75 -8.74
N VAL A 140 -8.31 -6.05 -8.97
CA VAL A 140 -7.26 -6.92 -8.40
C VAL A 140 -6.33 -7.32 -9.54
N PHE A 141 -5.04 -7.01 -9.43
CA PHE A 141 -4.05 -7.28 -10.46
C PHE A 141 -3.29 -8.56 -10.18
N ALA A 142 -3.17 -9.41 -11.21
CA ALA A 142 -2.43 -10.67 -11.12
C ALA A 142 -0.91 -10.42 -11.01
N GLY A 143 -0.28 -11.01 -10.01
CA GLY A 143 1.17 -10.98 -9.79
C GLY A 143 1.70 -9.71 -9.13
N GLY A 144 0.85 -8.73 -8.80
CA GLY A 144 1.26 -7.50 -8.13
C GLY A 144 1.41 -7.65 -6.62
N GLY A 145 2.45 -7.05 -6.03
CA GLY A 145 2.66 -6.95 -4.58
C GLY A 145 2.08 -5.66 -3.99
N HIS A 146 2.65 -5.20 -2.88
CA HIS A 146 2.25 -3.95 -2.19
C HIS A 146 2.71 -2.69 -2.95
N THR A 147 3.52 -2.82 -3.97
CA THR A 147 3.96 -1.74 -4.86
C THR A 147 3.57 -2.01 -6.31
N SER A 148 2.41 -2.62 -6.52
CA SER A 148 1.94 -3.01 -7.85
C SER A 148 1.99 -1.89 -8.88
N SER A 149 1.77 -0.64 -8.47
CA SER A 149 1.90 0.55 -9.34
C SER A 149 3.31 0.75 -9.90
N VAL A 150 4.33 0.27 -9.18
CA VAL A 150 5.73 0.25 -9.60
C VAL A 150 6.05 -1.01 -10.41
N GLU A 151 5.45 -2.13 -10.03
CA GLU A 151 5.69 -3.42 -10.66
C GLU A 151 5.06 -3.50 -12.06
N GLU A 152 3.87 -2.92 -12.24
CA GLU A 152 3.08 -2.95 -13.47
C GLU A 152 2.55 -1.54 -13.83
N PRO A 153 3.44 -0.54 -14.03
CA PRO A 153 3.03 0.87 -14.19
C PRO A 153 2.11 1.10 -15.40
N GLY A 154 2.32 0.34 -16.48
CA GLY A 154 1.49 0.47 -17.68
C GLY A 154 0.02 0.17 -17.42
N ILE A 155 -0.26 -0.91 -16.70
CA ILE A 155 -1.63 -1.33 -16.37
C ILE A 155 -2.26 -0.34 -15.37
N TYR A 156 -1.49 0.05 -14.33
CA TYR A 156 -1.96 1.00 -13.32
C TYR A 156 -2.29 2.35 -13.92
N ASN A 157 -1.39 2.91 -14.71
CA ASN A 157 -1.60 4.21 -15.34
C ASN A 157 -2.80 4.21 -16.29
N ALA A 158 -3.00 3.15 -17.06
CA ALA A 158 -4.15 3.03 -17.97
C ALA A 158 -5.49 3.04 -17.21
N GLU A 159 -5.60 2.30 -16.10
CA GLU A 159 -6.84 2.28 -15.30
C GLU A 159 -7.06 3.60 -14.55
N ILE A 160 -6.00 4.23 -14.05
CA ILE A 160 -6.07 5.56 -13.43
C ILE A 160 -6.51 6.61 -14.47
N GLU A 161 -5.87 6.62 -15.63
CA GLU A 161 -6.20 7.57 -16.70
C GLU A 161 -7.66 7.45 -17.15
N LYS A 162 -8.13 6.21 -17.34
CA LYS A 162 -9.53 5.91 -17.67
C LYS A 162 -10.50 6.40 -16.59
N PHE A 163 -10.10 6.29 -15.32
CA PHE A 163 -10.93 6.70 -14.19
C PHE A 163 -11.00 8.21 -14.01
N ILE A 164 -9.90 8.94 -14.27
CA ILE A 164 -9.86 10.39 -14.05
C ILE A 164 -10.50 11.20 -15.19
N LYS A 165 -10.56 10.65 -16.40
CA LYS A 165 -11.33 11.19 -17.52
C LYS A 165 -12.84 11.07 -17.28
#